data_ec868f0af422fd04b45e883f76e404c7
#
_entry.id   ec868f0af422fd04b45e883f76e404c7
#
_cell.length_a   1.000
_cell.length_b   1.000
_cell.length_c   1.000
_cell.angle_alpha   90.00
_cell.angle_beta   90.00
_cell.angle_gamma   90.00
#
_symmetry.space_group_name_H-M   'P 1'
#
loop_
_entity.id
_entity.type
_entity.pdbx_description
1 polymer ?
#
loop_
_entity_poly.entity_id
_entity_poly.type
_entity_poly.pdbx_seq_one_letter_code
_entity_poly.pdbx_strand_id
1 'polypeptide(L)'
;QWTMPKKKEYADFLKRLPGLIAVYDINQYNYAKHIFQVKSQYIPDTEANVLNVVLSTIDNTPVYYTLDGSEPTASSNIYTDTLKIGQSCTLKAITIRPNGSSAVLKEDIKFNKATMKPITMQQPINEKYKFEGKNTLIDGLAGSRNYRTGRWIAFYQNDLEAVIDLQ
;
A
#
# COMPACT_ATOMS: atom_id res chain seq x y z
N GLN A 1 2.47 2.82 -29.78
CA GLN A 1 1.09 3.27 -29.99
C GLN A 1 1.09 4.73 -30.41
N TRP A 2 0.67 4.96 -31.66
CA TRP A 2 0.68 6.28 -32.29
C TRP A 2 -0.68 6.96 -32.13
N THR A 3 -1.02 7.30 -30.88
CA THR A 3 -2.24 8.08 -30.62
C THR A 3 -1.89 9.56 -30.59
N MET A 4 -2.60 10.38 -31.33
CA MET A 4 -2.44 11.84 -31.33
C MET A 4 -2.48 12.37 -29.87
N PRO A 5 -1.61 13.32 -29.48
CA PRO A 5 -1.56 13.82 -28.10
C PRO A 5 -2.91 14.28 -27.54
N LYS A 6 -3.72 14.95 -28.37
CA LYS A 6 -5.07 15.43 -28.01
C LYS A 6 -6.12 14.32 -27.81
N LYS A 7 -5.81 13.07 -28.22
CA LYS A 7 -6.71 11.90 -28.10
C LYS A 7 -6.16 10.86 -27.12
N LYS A 8 -5.15 11.20 -26.33
CA LYS A 8 -4.59 10.30 -25.32
C LYS A 8 -5.43 10.35 -24.06
N GLU A 9 -6.25 9.33 -23.87
CA GLU A 9 -6.97 9.09 -22.62
C GLU A 9 -6.41 7.87 -21.92
N TYR A 10 -5.98 8.05 -20.67
CA TYR A 10 -5.39 6.98 -19.88
C TYR A 10 -6.39 5.85 -19.58
N ALA A 11 -7.66 6.20 -19.37
CA ALA A 11 -8.73 5.22 -19.16
C ALA A 11 -8.93 4.29 -20.37
N ASP A 12 -8.85 4.82 -21.59
CA ASP A 12 -8.94 4.02 -22.82
C ASP A 12 -7.72 3.12 -23.01
N PHE A 13 -6.55 3.58 -22.61
CA PHE A 13 -5.34 2.75 -22.58
C PHE A 13 -5.54 1.56 -21.64
N LEU A 14 -6.03 1.79 -20.41
CA LEU A 14 -6.26 0.73 -19.43
C LEU A 14 -7.27 -0.31 -19.90
N LYS A 15 -8.33 0.09 -20.61
CA LYS A 15 -9.31 -0.85 -21.20
C LYS A 15 -8.69 -1.79 -22.24
N ARG A 16 -7.71 -1.31 -22.99
CA ARG A 16 -7.04 -2.10 -24.05
C ARG A 16 -5.85 -2.91 -23.53
N LEU A 17 -5.31 -2.53 -22.38
CA LEU A 17 -4.12 -3.13 -21.81
C LEU A 17 -4.25 -4.65 -21.57
N PRO A 18 -5.36 -5.21 -21.02
CA PRO A 18 -5.51 -6.65 -20.85
C PRO A 18 -5.39 -7.45 -22.15
N GLY A 19 -5.97 -6.95 -23.25
CA GLY A 19 -5.85 -7.58 -24.56
C GLY A 19 -4.41 -7.60 -25.09
N LEU A 20 -3.67 -6.51 -24.91
CA LEU A 20 -2.25 -6.44 -25.28
C LEU A 20 -1.41 -7.41 -24.46
N ILE A 21 -1.67 -7.49 -23.16
CA ILE A 21 -0.98 -8.39 -22.25
C ILE A 21 -1.26 -9.86 -22.61
N ALA A 22 -2.49 -10.21 -22.97
CA ALA A 22 -2.81 -11.56 -23.44
C ALA A 22 -1.98 -11.97 -24.67
N VAL A 23 -1.77 -11.04 -25.60
CA VAL A 23 -0.88 -11.27 -26.76
C VAL A 23 0.58 -11.48 -26.32
N TYR A 24 1.07 -10.71 -25.34
CA TYR A 24 2.41 -10.85 -24.80
C TYR A 24 2.62 -12.20 -24.10
N ASP A 25 1.61 -12.65 -23.34
CA ASP A 25 1.66 -13.95 -22.66
C ASP A 25 1.66 -15.12 -23.66
N ILE A 26 0.81 -15.06 -24.71
CA ILE A 26 0.78 -16.09 -25.77
C ILE A 26 2.14 -16.18 -26.47
N ASN A 27 2.78 -15.05 -26.75
CA ASN A 27 4.07 -14.99 -27.42
C ASN A 27 5.26 -15.12 -26.46
N GLN A 28 5.02 -15.36 -25.17
CA GLN A 28 6.03 -15.49 -24.12
C GLN A 28 6.98 -14.26 -24.03
N TYR A 29 6.49 -13.08 -24.33
CA TYR A 29 7.27 -11.85 -24.21
C TYR A 29 7.47 -11.49 -22.73
N ASN A 30 8.69 -11.07 -22.39
CA ASN A 30 8.98 -10.56 -21.07
C ASN A 30 8.53 -9.09 -20.98
N TYR A 31 7.59 -8.79 -20.07
CA TYR A 31 7.08 -7.44 -19.84
C TYR A 31 6.99 -7.13 -18.34
N ALA A 32 6.81 -5.87 -18.02
CA ALA A 32 6.76 -5.37 -16.64
C ALA A 32 5.44 -5.77 -15.94
N LYS A 33 5.39 -6.97 -15.34
CA LYS A 33 4.20 -7.52 -14.65
C LYS A 33 3.83 -6.76 -13.36
N HIS A 34 4.74 -5.96 -12.82
CA HIS A 34 4.51 -5.21 -11.56
C HIS A 34 3.35 -4.19 -11.64
N ILE A 35 2.96 -3.76 -12.84
CA ILE A 35 1.83 -2.84 -13.03
C ILE A 35 0.49 -3.45 -12.56
N PHE A 36 0.39 -4.78 -12.52
CA PHE A 36 -0.81 -5.51 -12.13
C PHE A 36 -0.77 -6.00 -10.67
N GLN A 37 0.22 -5.60 -9.90
CA GLN A 37 0.30 -5.91 -8.49
C GLN A 37 -0.78 -5.15 -7.71
N VAL A 38 -1.16 -5.71 -6.57
CA VAL A 38 -2.00 -5.02 -5.60
C VAL A 38 -1.24 -3.82 -5.06
N LYS A 39 -1.86 -2.66 -5.09
CA LYS A 39 -1.39 -1.43 -4.44
C LYS A 39 -2.13 -1.26 -3.12
N SER A 40 -1.42 -0.78 -2.12
CA SER A 40 -1.98 -0.47 -0.81
C SER A 40 -1.75 0.99 -0.46
N GLN A 41 -2.74 1.58 0.19
CA GLN A 41 -2.62 2.87 0.85
C GLN A 41 -3.02 2.68 2.31
N TYR A 42 -2.27 3.29 3.21
CA TYR A 42 -2.45 3.18 4.65
C TYR A 42 -2.79 4.56 5.19
N ILE A 43 -3.90 4.66 5.90
CA ILE A 43 -4.43 5.95 6.41
C ILE A 43 -4.68 5.76 7.91
N PRO A 44 -3.78 6.27 8.77
CA PRO A 44 -3.97 6.23 10.21
C PRO A 44 -5.19 7.05 10.62
N ASP A 45 -6.06 6.45 11.42
CA ASP A 45 -7.21 7.10 12.06
C ASP A 45 -7.00 7.05 13.58
N THR A 46 -6.47 8.15 14.10
CA THR A 46 -6.14 8.26 15.53
C THR A 46 -7.38 8.43 16.42
N GLU A 47 -8.52 8.89 15.87
CA GLU A 47 -9.76 9.03 16.62
C GLU A 47 -10.43 7.65 16.81
N ALA A 48 -10.51 6.88 15.74
CA ALA A 48 -11.05 5.52 15.79
C ALA A 48 -10.05 4.47 16.30
N ASN A 49 -8.78 4.84 16.48
CA ASN A 49 -7.68 3.96 16.88
C ASN A 49 -7.50 2.75 15.93
N VAL A 50 -7.60 2.99 14.63
CA VAL A 50 -7.47 1.98 13.57
C VAL A 50 -6.56 2.47 12.44
N LEU A 51 -5.95 1.51 11.75
CA LEU A 51 -5.29 1.74 10.46
C LEU A 51 -6.27 1.38 9.35
N ASN A 52 -6.70 2.36 8.57
CA ASN A 52 -7.50 2.14 7.38
C ASN A 52 -6.59 1.72 6.23
N VAL A 53 -6.86 0.54 5.65
CA VAL A 53 -6.10 0.02 4.51
C VAL A 53 -6.97 -0.04 3.28
N VAL A 54 -6.57 0.70 2.25
CA VAL A 54 -7.22 0.70 0.93
C VAL A 54 -6.38 -0.13 -0.02
N LEU A 55 -6.97 -1.16 -0.61
CA LEU A 55 -6.34 -1.99 -1.63
C LEU A 55 -6.90 -1.65 -3.01
N SER A 56 -6.04 -1.60 -4.00
CA SER A 56 -6.46 -1.29 -5.38
C SER A 56 -5.61 -2.02 -6.41
N THR A 57 -6.16 -2.16 -7.61
CA THR A 57 -5.48 -2.66 -8.79
C THR A 57 -5.73 -1.73 -9.95
N ILE A 58 -4.83 -1.70 -10.92
CA ILE A 58 -4.92 -0.77 -12.06
C ILE A 58 -6.12 -1.05 -12.98
N ASP A 59 -6.58 -2.29 -12.99
CA ASP A 59 -7.64 -2.81 -13.86
C ASP A 59 -8.90 -3.22 -13.11
N ASN A 60 -9.02 -2.85 -11.83
CA ASN A 60 -10.11 -3.20 -10.93
C ASN A 60 -10.36 -4.72 -10.81
N THR A 61 -9.33 -5.54 -11.06
CA THR A 61 -9.40 -6.98 -10.80
C THR A 61 -9.63 -7.21 -9.30
N PRO A 62 -10.52 -8.15 -8.90
CA PRO A 62 -10.77 -8.47 -7.50
C PRO A 62 -9.49 -8.80 -6.75
N VAL A 63 -9.37 -8.28 -5.53
CA VAL A 63 -8.27 -8.53 -4.61
C VAL A 63 -8.73 -9.54 -3.57
N TYR A 64 -7.97 -10.62 -3.41
CA TYR A 64 -8.15 -11.61 -2.35
C TYR A 64 -7.14 -11.35 -1.24
N TYR A 65 -7.57 -11.41 0.01
CA TYR A 65 -6.70 -11.09 1.13
C TYR A 65 -6.89 -12.00 2.34
N THR A 66 -5.86 -12.03 3.19
CA THR A 66 -5.85 -12.65 4.53
C THR A 66 -5.25 -11.67 5.52
N LEU A 67 -5.58 -11.79 6.81
CA LEU A 67 -5.03 -10.97 7.90
C LEU A 67 -4.21 -11.78 8.90
N ASP A 68 -4.20 -13.10 8.76
CA ASP A 68 -3.49 -14.05 9.64
C ASP A 68 -2.10 -14.45 9.11
N GLY A 69 -1.71 -13.89 7.97
CA GLY A 69 -0.44 -14.20 7.30
C GLY A 69 -0.46 -15.47 6.46
N SER A 70 -1.58 -16.18 6.37
CA SER A 70 -1.74 -17.30 5.42
C SER A 70 -1.66 -16.80 3.97
N GLU A 71 -1.30 -17.69 3.04
CA GLU A 71 -1.28 -17.34 1.62
C GLU A 71 -2.70 -17.17 1.08
N PRO A 72 -3.06 -16.01 0.50
CA PRO A 72 -4.39 -15.79 -0.05
C PRO A 72 -4.60 -16.63 -1.32
N THR A 73 -5.82 -17.14 -1.47
CA THR A 73 -6.28 -17.98 -2.59
C THR A 73 -7.62 -17.47 -3.13
N ALA A 74 -8.16 -18.09 -4.16
CA ALA A 74 -9.49 -17.75 -4.70
C ALA A 74 -10.64 -17.98 -3.71
N SER A 75 -10.41 -18.73 -2.63
CA SER A 75 -11.39 -18.95 -1.54
C SER A 75 -11.18 -17.99 -0.35
N SER A 76 -10.18 -17.13 -0.38
CA SER A 76 -9.95 -16.12 0.65
C SER A 76 -10.95 -14.96 0.56
N ASN A 77 -10.97 -14.08 1.56
CA ASN A 77 -11.86 -12.93 1.56
C ASN A 77 -11.58 -12.03 0.34
N ILE A 78 -12.66 -11.56 -0.27
CA ILE A 78 -12.59 -10.57 -1.36
C ILE A 78 -12.62 -9.17 -0.75
N TYR A 79 -11.69 -8.32 -1.17
CA TYR A 79 -11.68 -6.92 -0.79
C TYR A 79 -12.82 -6.16 -1.48
N THR A 80 -13.73 -5.61 -0.71
CA THR A 80 -14.89 -4.84 -1.19
C THR A 80 -14.90 -3.41 -0.66
N ASP A 81 -14.31 -3.18 0.51
CA ASP A 81 -14.29 -1.89 1.18
C ASP A 81 -13.04 -1.77 2.07
N THR A 82 -12.74 -0.57 2.52
CA THR A 82 -11.62 -0.23 3.38
C THR A 82 -11.51 -1.16 4.59
N LEU A 83 -10.34 -1.81 4.75
CA LEU A 83 -10.07 -2.64 5.91
C LEU A 83 -9.73 -1.75 7.10
N LYS A 84 -10.45 -1.93 8.21
CA LYS A 84 -10.19 -1.24 9.48
C LYS A 84 -9.42 -2.17 10.40
N ILE A 85 -8.15 -1.91 10.59
CA ILE A 85 -7.25 -2.76 11.38
C ILE A 85 -6.96 -2.06 12.71
N GLY A 86 -7.39 -2.67 13.82
CA GLY A 86 -7.20 -2.16 15.19
C GLY A 86 -6.28 -3.04 16.06
N GLN A 87 -5.63 -4.03 15.47
CA GLN A 87 -4.71 -4.92 16.19
C GLN A 87 -3.60 -5.43 15.28
N SER A 88 -2.55 -5.99 15.86
CA SER A 88 -1.44 -6.57 15.11
C SER A 88 -1.92 -7.70 14.20
N CYS A 89 -1.50 -7.67 12.94
CA CYS A 89 -1.81 -8.71 11.96
C CYS A 89 -0.76 -8.71 10.84
N THR A 90 -0.76 -9.78 10.06
CA THR A 90 -0.01 -9.85 8.80
C THR A 90 -1.01 -9.87 7.64
N LEU A 91 -1.14 -8.73 6.96
CA LEU A 91 -1.93 -8.62 5.75
C LEU A 91 -1.17 -9.23 4.59
N LYS A 92 -1.80 -10.15 3.87
CA LYS A 92 -1.37 -10.60 2.56
C LYS A 92 -2.48 -10.41 1.54
N ALA A 93 -2.13 -9.99 0.32
CA ALA A 93 -3.12 -9.76 -0.73
C ALA A 93 -2.56 -10.11 -2.12
N ILE A 94 -3.43 -10.68 -2.96
CA ILE A 94 -3.15 -11.00 -4.36
C ILE A 94 -4.32 -10.64 -5.25
N THR A 95 -4.05 -10.59 -6.55
CA THR A 95 -5.08 -10.73 -7.59
C THR A 95 -4.86 -12.01 -8.36
N ILE A 96 -5.96 -12.63 -8.80
CA ILE A 96 -5.94 -13.85 -9.61
C ILE A 96 -6.53 -13.51 -10.97
N ARG A 97 -5.78 -13.82 -12.03
CA ARG A 97 -6.15 -13.60 -13.43
C ARG A 97 -6.02 -14.91 -14.20
N PRO A 98 -6.62 -15.04 -15.39
CA PRO A 98 -6.48 -16.25 -16.21
C PRO A 98 -5.02 -16.66 -16.44
N ASN A 99 -4.11 -15.68 -16.52
CA ASN A 99 -2.68 -15.89 -16.81
C ASN A 99 -1.81 -16.01 -15.53
N GLY A 100 -2.44 -16.19 -14.35
CA GLY A 100 -1.75 -16.38 -13.09
C GLY A 100 -2.05 -15.32 -12.03
N SER A 101 -1.47 -15.49 -10.86
CA SER A 101 -1.63 -14.58 -9.73
C SER A 101 -0.58 -13.47 -9.77
N SER A 102 -0.90 -12.31 -9.17
CA SER A 102 0.09 -11.28 -8.90
C SER A 102 1.12 -11.77 -7.88
N ALA A 103 2.23 -11.02 -7.74
CA ALA A 103 3.06 -11.17 -6.55
C ALA A 103 2.23 -10.87 -5.29
N VAL A 104 2.57 -11.55 -4.20
CA VAL A 104 1.90 -11.34 -2.91
C VAL A 104 2.32 -9.98 -2.35
N LEU A 105 1.34 -9.09 -2.14
CA LEU A 105 1.53 -7.95 -1.24
C LEU A 105 1.58 -8.50 0.18
N LYS A 106 2.62 -8.22 0.94
CA LYS A 106 2.74 -8.58 2.34
C LYS A 106 3.03 -7.33 3.18
N GLU A 107 2.30 -7.16 4.26
CA GLU A 107 2.50 -6.10 5.23
C GLU A 107 2.33 -6.62 6.66
N ASP A 108 3.35 -6.44 7.47
CA ASP A 108 3.32 -6.77 8.90
C ASP A 108 2.93 -5.51 9.69
N ILE A 109 1.69 -5.46 10.14
CA ILE A 109 1.11 -4.34 10.90
C ILE A 109 1.25 -4.67 12.39
N LYS A 110 1.90 -3.77 13.15
CA LYS A 110 2.23 -3.99 14.56
C LYS A 110 1.62 -2.91 15.44
N PHE A 111 0.63 -3.29 16.22
CA PHE A 111 0.04 -2.43 17.23
C PHE A 111 0.78 -2.58 18.58
N ASN A 112 1.12 -1.47 19.17
CA ASN A 112 1.65 -1.35 20.53
C ASN A 112 0.93 -0.22 21.26
N LYS A 113 1.33 0.09 22.50
CA LYS A 113 0.66 1.13 23.30
C LYS A 113 0.69 2.53 22.69
N ALA A 114 1.67 2.84 21.85
CA ALA A 114 1.81 4.14 21.18
C ALA A 114 1.12 4.19 19.81
N THR A 115 0.74 3.04 19.25
CA THR A 115 0.12 3.01 17.91
C THR A 115 -1.23 3.73 17.93
N MET A 116 -1.44 4.60 16.94
CA MET A 116 -2.62 5.47 16.77
C MET A 116 -2.86 6.48 17.91
N LYS A 117 -1.92 6.64 18.85
CA LYS A 117 -2.07 7.62 19.93
C LYS A 117 -1.71 9.03 19.48
N PRO A 118 -2.28 10.08 20.12
CA PRO A 118 -1.91 11.45 19.82
C PRO A 118 -0.41 11.67 20.00
N ILE A 119 0.24 12.27 19.01
CA ILE A 119 1.66 12.58 19.04
C ILE A 119 1.91 14.07 18.76
N THR A 120 2.75 14.69 19.55
CA THR A 120 3.20 16.07 19.38
C THR A 120 4.70 16.08 19.14
N MET A 121 5.11 16.74 18.07
CA MET A 121 6.52 16.94 17.74
C MET A 121 7.01 18.24 18.38
N GLN A 122 8.15 18.17 19.07
CA GLN A 122 8.81 19.35 19.63
C GLN A 122 9.76 20.01 18.61
N GLN A 123 10.26 19.20 17.66
CA GLN A 123 11.16 19.67 16.60
C GLN A 123 10.54 19.40 15.23
N PRO A 124 10.80 20.28 14.24
CA PRO A 124 10.25 20.13 12.89
C PRO A 124 10.87 18.94 12.17
N ILE A 125 10.03 18.18 11.48
CA ILE A 125 10.44 17.12 10.55
C ILE A 125 10.99 17.81 9.28
N ASN A 126 12.05 17.25 8.70
CA ASN A 126 12.60 17.79 7.46
C ASN A 126 11.60 17.62 6.30
N GLU A 127 11.25 18.72 5.64
CA GLU A 127 10.25 18.75 4.56
C GLU A 127 10.52 17.77 3.41
N LYS A 128 11.78 17.51 3.11
CA LYS A 128 12.19 16.57 2.06
C LYS A 128 11.96 15.11 2.44
N TYR A 129 11.88 14.80 3.73
CA TYR A 129 11.78 13.43 4.26
C TYR A 129 10.66 13.31 5.28
N LYS A 130 9.55 13.99 5.06
CA LYS A 130 8.46 14.00 6.02
C LYS A 130 7.45 12.87 5.86
N PHE A 131 7.43 12.19 4.72
CA PHE A 131 6.44 11.17 4.34
C PHE A 131 5.02 11.58 4.74
N GLU A 132 4.37 10.88 5.70
CA GLU A 132 3.06 11.24 6.26
C GLU A 132 3.17 12.08 7.55
N GLY A 133 4.33 12.69 7.76
CA GLY A 133 4.61 13.51 8.92
C GLY A 133 4.72 12.71 10.21
N LYS A 134 4.29 13.31 11.33
CA LYS A 134 4.42 12.72 12.66
C LYS A 134 3.70 11.38 12.81
N ASN A 135 2.63 11.14 12.06
CA ASN A 135 1.86 9.90 12.12
C ASN A 135 2.65 8.68 11.66
N THR A 136 3.71 8.85 10.86
CA THR A 136 4.65 7.77 10.48
C THR A 136 5.29 7.07 11.70
N LEU A 137 5.37 7.75 12.85
CA LEU A 137 5.92 7.17 14.07
C LEU A 137 4.94 6.29 14.84
N ILE A 138 3.66 6.41 14.55
CA ILE A 138 2.58 5.77 15.32
C ILE A 138 1.63 4.95 14.44
N ASP A 139 1.91 4.78 13.15
CA ASP A 139 1.02 4.10 12.19
C ASP A 139 1.06 2.56 12.28
N GLY A 140 1.97 2.01 13.09
CA GLY A 140 2.14 0.56 13.23
C GLY A 140 2.85 -0.12 12.05
N LEU A 141 3.40 0.66 11.11
CA LEU A 141 4.10 0.17 9.94
C LEU A 141 5.61 0.37 10.06
N ALA A 142 6.38 -0.61 9.60
CA ALA A 142 7.83 -0.49 9.58
C ALA A 142 8.32 0.07 8.24
N GLY A 143 9.30 0.95 8.27
CA GLY A 143 10.04 1.36 7.09
C GLY A 143 10.84 0.19 6.50
N SER A 144 10.98 0.13 5.18
CA SER A 144 11.84 -0.85 4.52
C SER A 144 13.33 -0.46 4.67
N ARG A 145 14.25 -1.36 4.30
CA ARG A 145 15.68 -1.03 4.24
C ARG A 145 16.01 0.04 3.19
N ASN A 146 15.12 0.25 2.24
CA ASN A 146 15.26 1.29 1.23
C ASN A 146 14.49 2.53 1.66
N TYR A 147 15.17 3.54 2.13
CA TYR A 147 14.58 4.83 2.56
C TYR A 147 13.81 5.56 1.45
N ARG A 148 14.07 5.25 0.17
CA ARG A 148 13.40 5.88 -0.98
C ARG A 148 11.96 5.39 -1.19
N THR A 149 11.54 4.34 -0.50
CA THR A 149 10.18 3.78 -0.63
C THR A 149 9.13 4.53 0.18
N GLY A 150 9.51 5.62 0.88
CA GLY A 150 8.67 6.29 1.87
C GLY A 150 8.74 5.59 3.23
N ARG A 151 7.87 5.96 4.17
CA ARG A 151 7.82 5.46 5.56
C ARG A 151 9.09 5.73 6.37
N TRP A 152 9.79 6.78 6.02
CA TRP A 152 10.93 7.29 6.76
C TRP A 152 10.76 8.78 6.96
N ILE A 153 10.92 9.22 8.18
CA ILE A 153 11.04 10.64 8.48
C ILE A 153 12.47 10.94 8.91
N ALA A 154 12.93 12.13 8.63
CA ALA A 154 14.27 12.55 9.02
C ALA A 154 14.26 13.96 9.63
N PHE A 155 15.25 14.21 10.46
CA PHE A 155 15.53 15.48 11.10
C PHE A 155 16.87 15.99 10.55
N TYR A 156 16.98 17.30 10.43
CA TYR A 156 18.21 17.93 9.94
C TYR A 156 18.60 19.05 10.90
N GLN A 157 19.79 18.95 11.46
CA GLN A 157 20.35 19.89 12.46
C GLN A 157 19.56 19.95 13.79
N ASN A 158 18.66 19.02 14.03
CA ASN A 158 17.91 18.88 15.28
C ASN A 158 17.61 17.39 15.52
N ASP A 159 17.44 17.03 16.79
CA ASP A 159 17.15 15.67 17.21
C ASP A 159 15.64 15.36 17.10
N LEU A 160 15.30 14.07 17.10
CA LEU A 160 13.93 13.64 17.27
C LEU A 160 13.48 13.89 18.71
N GLU A 161 12.50 14.75 18.86
CA GLU A 161 11.84 14.99 20.14
C GLU A 161 10.33 14.96 19.96
N ALA A 162 9.67 13.96 20.53
CA ALA A 162 8.24 13.75 20.41
C ALA A 162 7.62 13.33 21.73
N VAL A 163 6.40 13.76 21.98
CA VAL A 163 5.59 13.34 23.13
C VAL A 163 4.38 12.56 22.61
N ILE A 164 4.17 11.36 23.16
CA ILE A 164 3.02 10.50 22.83
C ILE A 164 2.17 10.37 24.08
N ASP A 165 0.92 10.74 24.01
CA ASP A 165 -0.05 10.54 25.07
C ASP A 165 -0.58 9.10 25.00
N LEU A 166 -0.30 8.32 26.04
CA LEU A 166 -0.67 6.91 26.12
C LEU A 166 -2.00 6.63 26.82
N GLN A 167 -2.73 7.69 27.23
CA GLN A 167 -4.03 7.53 27.91
C GLN A 167 -5.11 6.89 27.02
#